data_dfa72721e79a78076c42c325e80d1db7
#
_entry.id   dfa72721e79a78076c42c325e80d1db7
#
_cell.length_a   1.000
_cell.length_b   1.000
_cell.length_c   1.000
_cell.angle_alpha   90.00
_cell.angle_beta   90.00
_cell.angle_gamma   90.00
#
_symmetry.space_group_name_H-M   'P 1'
#
loop_
_entity.id
_entity.type
_entity.pdbx_description
1 polymer ?
#
loop_
_entity_poly.entity_id
_entity_poly.type
_entity_poly.pdbx_seq_one_letter_code
_entity_poly.pdbx_strand_id
1 'polypeptide(L)'
;IVIDDGSSAKRQTVFEKAEQYATVLHHENNQGKGQALKTAFTYIQSLGQYGTVITADADGQHKVWDIFRVATKAAENPNQLILGARAFTGKVPLRSRFGNSLTRSLFKLQTGMGVSDTQTGLRAFTTNMIPFMLKIEGQRYEYEMNMLLEASKEYPILEVPIETVYINDNEGSHFRPVRDGLMIYKNIF
;
A
#
# COMPACT_ATOMS: atom_id res chain seq x y z
N ILE A 1 -3.55 13.23 -3.87
CA ILE A 1 -3.30 13.54 -2.44
C ILE A 1 -1.93 13.00 -2.09
N VAL A 2 -1.12 13.80 -1.44
CA VAL A 2 0.21 13.43 -0.91
C VAL A 2 0.17 13.60 0.60
N ILE A 3 0.74 12.66 1.34
CA ILE A 3 0.85 12.75 2.79
C ILE A 3 2.33 12.92 3.15
N ASP A 4 2.65 14.04 3.78
CA ASP A 4 3.93 14.26 4.44
C ASP A 4 3.84 13.72 5.88
N ASP A 5 4.42 12.58 6.13
CA ASP A 5 4.40 11.93 7.44
C ASP A 5 5.54 12.43 8.33
N GLY A 6 5.59 13.74 8.57
CA GLY A 6 6.56 14.37 9.45
C GLY A 6 7.99 14.34 8.90
N SER A 7 8.17 14.69 7.65
CA SER A 7 9.48 14.78 7.02
C SER A 7 10.32 15.92 7.59
N SER A 8 11.64 15.78 7.52
CA SER A 8 12.56 16.84 8.01
C SER A 8 12.43 18.12 7.16
N ALA A 9 12.72 19.27 7.75
CA ALA A 9 12.70 20.59 7.10
C ALA A 9 13.49 20.65 5.78
N LYS A 10 14.53 19.82 5.63
CA LYS A 10 15.33 19.72 4.41
C LYS A 10 14.53 19.20 3.20
N ARG A 11 13.39 18.57 3.44
CA ARG A 11 12.54 18.01 2.39
C ARG A 11 11.31 18.87 2.07
N GLN A 12 11.13 19.99 2.77
CA GLN A 12 9.97 20.87 2.62
C GLN A 12 9.77 21.32 1.17
N THR A 13 10.84 21.67 0.47
CA THR A 13 10.79 22.09 -0.94
C THR A 13 10.20 21.06 -1.90
N VAL A 14 10.23 19.76 -1.54
CA VAL A 14 9.60 18.70 -2.34
C VAL A 14 8.09 18.79 -2.20
N PHE A 15 7.59 19.03 -0.99
CA PHE A 15 6.16 19.15 -0.72
C PHE A 15 5.58 20.45 -1.29
N GLU A 16 6.29 21.58 -1.17
CA GLU A 16 5.93 22.85 -1.80
C GLU A 16 5.76 22.72 -3.34
N LYS A 17 6.62 21.91 -3.97
CA LYS A 17 6.43 21.58 -5.39
C LYS A 17 5.23 20.67 -5.64
N ALA A 18 4.98 19.70 -4.75
CA ALA A 18 3.85 18.80 -4.88
C ALA A 18 2.50 19.51 -4.71
N GLU A 19 2.43 20.56 -3.87
CA GLU A 19 1.24 21.39 -3.67
C GLU A 19 0.74 22.08 -4.95
N GLN A 20 1.62 22.30 -5.93
CA GLN A 20 1.24 22.84 -7.23
C GLN A 20 0.38 21.86 -8.06
N TYR A 21 0.39 20.58 -7.74
CA TYR A 21 -0.24 19.53 -8.52
C TYR A 21 -1.20 18.64 -7.71
N ALA A 22 -1.10 18.68 -6.39
CA ALA A 22 -1.84 17.79 -5.50
C ALA A 22 -2.17 18.46 -4.17
N THR A 23 -3.22 18.00 -3.51
CA THR A 23 -3.44 18.31 -2.09
C THR A 23 -2.38 17.62 -1.26
N VAL A 24 -1.62 18.37 -0.47
CA VAL A 24 -0.63 17.85 0.47
C VAL A 24 -1.18 17.99 1.88
N LEU A 25 -1.15 16.90 2.66
CA LEU A 25 -1.52 16.87 4.08
C LEU A 25 -0.27 16.58 4.91
N HIS A 26 -0.06 17.34 5.96
CA HIS A 26 1.15 17.27 6.78
C HIS A 26 0.84 16.71 8.17
N HIS A 27 1.65 15.78 8.63
CA HIS A 27 1.72 15.39 10.03
C HIS A 27 2.84 16.17 10.73
N GLU A 28 2.62 16.64 11.94
CA GLU A 28 3.66 17.31 12.73
C GLU A 28 4.85 16.38 13.03
N ASN A 29 4.57 15.09 13.21
CA ASN A 29 5.55 14.05 13.51
C ASN A 29 5.24 12.79 12.72
N ASN A 30 6.27 11.95 12.50
CA ASN A 30 6.10 10.67 11.84
C ASN A 30 5.19 9.73 12.63
N GLN A 31 4.02 9.42 12.08
CA GLN A 31 3.02 8.52 12.66
C GLN A 31 3.03 7.14 12.00
N GLY A 32 3.67 7.01 10.86
CA GLY A 32 3.85 5.77 10.11
C GLY A 32 2.92 5.64 8.91
N LYS A 33 3.32 4.78 7.97
CA LYS A 33 2.65 4.60 6.67
C LYS A 33 1.15 4.30 6.79
N GLY A 34 0.77 3.43 7.74
CA GLY A 34 -0.64 3.09 7.96
C GLY A 34 -1.46 4.30 8.40
N GLN A 35 -0.92 5.13 9.30
CA GLN A 35 -1.58 6.36 9.72
C GLN A 35 -1.67 7.37 8.58
N ALA A 36 -0.63 7.50 7.76
CA ALA A 36 -0.63 8.35 6.58
C ALA A 36 -1.75 7.93 5.59
N LEU A 37 -1.90 6.64 5.34
CA LEU A 37 -3.00 6.11 4.53
C LEU A 37 -4.37 6.43 5.13
N LYS A 38 -4.55 6.23 6.44
CA LYS A 38 -5.81 6.56 7.12
C LYS A 38 -6.13 8.06 7.05
N THR A 39 -5.14 8.93 7.18
CA THR A 39 -5.32 10.38 7.00
C THR A 39 -5.81 10.70 5.59
N ALA A 40 -5.21 10.09 4.55
CA ALA A 40 -5.68 10.24 3.18
C ALA A 40 -7.11 9.73 3.00
N PHE A 41 -7.45 8.56 3.54
CA PHE A 41 -8.79 7.99 3.44
C PHE A 41 -9.85 8.84 4.14
N THR A 42 -9.53 9.37 5.33
CA THR A 42 -10.41 10.31 6.05
C THR A 42 -10.67 11.56 5.23
N TYR A 43 -9.64 12.13 4.62
CA TYR A 43 -9.78 13.27 3.74
C TYR A 43 -10.65 12.95 2.52
N ILE A 44 -10.41 11.83 1.83
CA ILE A 44 -11.21 11.41 0.69
C ILE A 44 -12.68 11.22 1.10
N GLN A 45 -12.93 10.61 2.25
CA GLN A 45 -14.28 10.41 2.78
C GLN A 45 -14.99 11.75 3.01
N SER A 46 -14.28 12.77 3.50
CA SER A 46 -14.86 14.11 3.73
C SER A 46 -15.29 14.81 2.45
N LEU A 47 -14.73 14.45 1.28
CA LEU A 47 -15.14 15.00 0.00
C LEU A 47 -16.53 14.50 -0.44
N GLY A 48 -17.04 13.41 0.13
CA GLY A 48 -18.37 12.88 -0.15
C GLY A 48 -18.57 12.37 -1.59
N GLN A 49 -17.50 12.14 -2.33
CA GLN A 49 -17.56 11.75 -3.74
C GLN A 49 -17.40 10.22 -3.87
N TYR A 50 -18.20 9.62 -4.76
CA TYR A 50 -17.98 8.25 -5.18
C TYR A 50 -16.88 8.18 -6.24
N GLY A 51 -15.98 7.21 -6.10
CA GLY A 51 -14.88 7.04 -7.05
C GLY A 51 -13.95 5.88 -6.66
N THR A 52 -12.82 5.84 -7.33
CA THR A 52 -11.75 4.86 -7.06
C THR A 52 -10.64 5.50 -6.25
N VAL A 53 -10.25 4.86 -5.19
CA VAL A 53 -9.04 5.17 -4.41
C VAL A 53 -7.92 4.28 -4.89
N ILE A 54 -6.75 4.87 -5.14
CA ILE A 54 -5.53 4.13 -5.42
C ILE A 54 -4.42 4.60 -4.48
N THR A 55 -3.71 3.68 -3.88
CA THR A 55 -2.50 3.94 -3.10
C THR A 55 -1.28 3.60 -3.94
N ALA A 56 -0.23 4.39 -3.83
CA ALA A 56 1.05 4.13 -4.47
C ALA A 56 2.17 4.69 -3.60
N ASP A 57 3.30 3.98 -3.55
CA ASP A 57 4.50 4.46 -2.88
C ASP A 57 5.14 5.60 -3.69
N ALA A 58 5.67 6.62 -2.99
CA ALA A 58 6.29 7.79 -3.62
C ALA A 58 7.78 7.58 -3.98
N ASP A 59 8.22 6.33 -4.08
CA ASP A 59 9.61 5.95 -4.35
C ASP A 59 9.93 5.79 -5.85
N GLY A 60 8.94 6.02 -6.72
CA GLY A 60 9.08 5.91 -8.17
C GLY A 60 9.08 4.47 -8.70
N GLN A 61 8.81 3.46 -7.89
CA GLN A 61 8.80 2.06 -8.31
C GLN A 61 7.53 1.65 -9.05
N HIS A 62 6.48 2.48 -9.03
CA HIS A 62 5.22 2.22 -9.73
C HIS A 62 5.13 3.02 -11.03
N LYS A 63 5.01 2.32 -12.15
CA LYS A 63 4.81 2.97 -13.46
C LYS A 63 3.41 3.57 -13.55
N VAL A 64 3.31 4.72 -14.19
CA VAL A 64 2.03 5.43 -14.38
C VAL A 64 0.99 4.53 -15.06
N TRP A 65 1.39 3.76 -16.07
CA TRP A 65 0.49 2.82 -16.75
C TRP A 65 -0.07 1.73 -15.82
N ASP A 66 0.76 1.21 -14.92
CA ASP A 66 0.31 0.22 -13.95
C ASP A 66 -0.66 0.82 -12.94
N ILE A 67 -0.41 2.07 -12.51
CA ILE A 67 -1.35 2.81 -11.67
C ILE A 67 -2.72 2.92 -12.36
N PHE A 68 -2.76 3.32 -13.64
CA PHE A 68 -4.01 3.40 -14.40
C PHE A 68 -4.71 2.05 -14.56
N ARG A 69 -3.96 0.99 -14.87
CA ARG A 69 -4.53 -0.36 -15.02
C ARG A 69 -5.17 -0.86 -13.73
N VAL A 70 -4.52 -0.65 -12.59
CA VAL A 70 -5.02 -1.04 -11.28
C VAL A 70 -6.24 -0.19 -10.90
N ALA A 71 -6.23 1.12 -11.18
CA ALA A 71 -7.36 2.02 -10.95
C ALA A 71 -8.57 1.64 -11.82
N THR A 72 -8.36 1.39 -13.11
CA THR A 72 -9.43 0.96 -14.03
C THR A 72 -10.05 -0.36 -13.56
N LYS A 73 -9.19 -1.32 -13.14
CA LYS A 73 -9.68 -2.60 -12.64
C LYS A 73 -10.54 -2.45 -11.39
N ALA A 74 -10.20 -1.51 -10.49
CA ALA A 74 -11.01 -1.24 -9.31
C ALA A 74 -12.36 -0.56 -9.68
N ALA A 75 -12.37 0.33 -10.65
CA ALA A 75 -13.60 0.96 -11.12
C ALA A 75 -14.57 -0.04 -11.76
N GLU A 76 -14.04 -1.03 -12.50
CA GLU A 76 -14.80 -2.11 -13.11
C GLU A 76 -15.30 -3.16 -12.11
N ASN A 77 -14.66 -3.25 -10.95
CA ASN A 77 -14.94 -4.26 -9.91
C ASN A 77 -15.20 -3.59 -8.55
N PRO A 78 -16.32 -2.89 -8.37
CA PRO A 78 -16.65 -2.27 -7.10
C PRO A 78 -16.75 -3.33 -5.99
N ASN A 79 -16.46 -2.94 -4.75
CA ASN A 79 -16.42 -3.83 -3.58
C ASN A 79 -15.36 -4.95 -3.67
N GLN A 80 -14.27 -4.71 -4.37
CA GLN A 80 -13.12 -5.62 -4.42
C GLN A 80 -11.83 -4.85 -4.11
N LEU A 81 -10.88 -5.54 -3.47
CA LEU A 81 -9.53 -5.02 -3.28
C LEU A 81 -8.66 -5.46 -4.46
N ILE A 82 -8.13 -4.51 -5.20
CA ILE A 82 -7.26 -4.76 -6.34
C ILE A 82 -5.81 -4.53 -5.92
N LEU A 83 -4.94 -5.46 -6.23
CA LEU A 83 -3.50 -5.40 -5.95
C LEU A 83 -2.73 -5.30 -7.25
N GLY A 84 -1.80 -4.35 -7.34
CA GLY A 84 -0.77 -4.36 -8.38
C GLY A 84 0.31 -5.38 -8.00
N ALA A 85 0.23 -6.59 -8.54
CA ALA A 85 1.12 -7.68 -8.18
C ALA A 85 2.37 -7.69 -9.06
N ARG A 86 3.54 -7.58 -8.44
CA ARG A 86 4.82 -7.63 -9.14
C ARG A 86 5.11 -9.04 -9.63
N ALA A 87 5.47 -9.16 -10.90
CA ALA A 87 6.04 -10.40 -11.42
C ALA A 87 7.49 -10.51 -10.92
N PHE A 88 7.75 -11.37 -9.94
CA PHE A 88 9.11 -11.64 -9.43
C PHE A 88 9.93 -12.43 -10.44
N THR A 89 9.98 -11.95 -11.70
CA THR A 89 10.77 -12.52 -12.80
C THR A 89 12.04 -11.72 -13.01
N GLY A 90 13.15 -12.39 -13.32
CA GLY A 90 14.45 -11.75 -13.55
C GLY A 90 15.31 -11.60 -12.28
N LYS A 91 16.18 -10.59 -12.25
CA LYS A 91 17.07 -10.30 -11.12
C LYS A 91 16.31 -9.61 -10.00
N VAL A 92 15.68 -10.39 -9.13
CA VAL A 92 15.00 -9.89 -7.93
C VAL A 92 15.96 -9.96 -6.75
N PRO A 93 16.13 -8.88 -5.97
CA PRO A 93 16.91 -8.93 -4.73
C PRO A 93 16.42 -10.05 -3.83
N LEU A 94 17.33 -10.92 -3.37
CA LEU A 94 17.01 -12.09 -2.55
C LEU A 94 16.19 -11.74 -1.30
N ARG A 95 16.47 -10.57 -0.71
CA ARG A 95 15.77 -10.04 0.45
C ARG A 95 14.29 -9.79 0.18
N SER A 96 13.95 -9.18 -0.96
CA SER A 96 12.56 -8.92 -1.38
C SER A 96 11.83 -10.23 -1.69
N ARG A 97 12.52 -11.16 -2.36
CA ARG A 97 11.97 -12.48 -2.71
C ARG A 97 11.68 -13.32 -1.46
N PHE A 98 12.60 -13.35 -0.49
CA PHE A 98 12.42 -14.11 0.74
C PHE A 98 11.31 -13.53 1.62
N GLY A 99 11.30 -12.19 1.82
CA GLY A 99 10.27 -11.51 2.60
C GLY A 99 8.86 -11.75 2.05
N ASN A 100 8.67 -11.58 0.73
CA ASN A 100 7.37 -11.83 0.12
C ASN A 100 6.98 -13.32 0.15
N SER A 101 7.93 -14.25 -0.01
CA SER A 101 7.65 -15.69 0.07
C SER A 101 7.13 -16.08 1.46
N LEU A 102 7.76 -15.59 2.52
CA LEU A 102 7.34 -15.86 3.89
C LEU A 102 5.93 -15.30 4.16
N THR A 103 5.69 -14.03 3.84
CA THR A 103 4.39 -13.39 4.09
C THR A 103 3.27 -14.00 3.25
N ARG A 104 3.55 -14.45 2.02
CA ARG A 104 2.60 -15.22 1.19
C ARG A 104 2.21 -16.55 1.83
N SER A 105 3.19 -17.28 2.37
CA SER A 105 2.93 -18.56 3.02
C SER A 105 2.08 -18.38 4.26
N LEU A 106 2.37 -17.39 5.08
CA LEU A 106 1.59 -17.04 6.27
C LEU A 106 0.17 -16.59 5.90
N PHE A 107 0.03 -15.73 4.90
CA PHE A 107 -1.27 -15.28 4.40
C PHE A 107 -2.11 -16.45 3.91
N LYS A 108 -1.53 -17.35 3.09
CA LYS A 108 -2.21 -18.54 2.59
C LYS A 108 -2.63 -19.49 3.73
N LEU A 109 -1.77 -19.67 4.74
CA LEU A 109 -2.08 -20.51 5.89
C LEU A 109 -3.28 -19.97 6.67
N GLN A 110 -3.38 -18.65 6.82
CA GLN A 110 -4.42 -18.00 7.62
C GLN A 110 -5.74 -17.84 6.86
N THR A 111 -5.70 -17.57 5.56
CA THR A 111 -6.88 -17.22 4.76
C THR A 111 -7.33 -18.34 3.82
N GLY A 112 -6.48 -19.31 3.56
CA GLY A 112 -6.69 -20.31 2.49
C GLY A 112 -6.49 -19.74 1.07
N MET A 113 -6.29 -18.42 0.93
CA MET A 113 -6.19 -17.74 -0.36
C MET A 113 -4.73 -17.59 -0.81
N GLY A 114 -4.49 -17.71 -2.11
CA GLY A 114 -3.19 -17.45 -2.71
C GLY A 114 -3.12 -16.04 -3.28
N VAL A 115 -2.21 -15.22 -2.77
CA VAL A 115 -1.85 -13.90 -3.31
C VAL A 115 -0.39 -13.94 -3.73
N SER A 116 -0.05 -13.41 -4.90
CA SER A 116 1.33 -13.49 -5.43
C SER A 116 2.25 -12.42 -4.86
N ASP A 117 1.71 -11.25 -4.48
CA ASP A 117 2.46 -10.15 -3.86
C ASP A 117 1.70 -9.53 -2.69
N THR A 118 2.03 -9.97 -1.47
CA THR A 118 1.44 -9.45 -0.24
C THR A 118 2.02 -8.11 0.21
N GLN A 119 3.17 -7.70 -0.35
CA GLN A 119 3.93 -6.52 0.07
C GLN A 119 3.79 -5.34 -0.90
N THR A 120 2.94 -5.45 -1.92
CA THR A 120 2.73 -4.33 -2.85
C THR A 120 2.06 -3.14 -2.15
N GLY A 121 2.59 -1.93 -2.36
CA GLY A 121 1.95 -0.67 -1.97
C GLY A 121 0.95 -0.15 -3.00
N LEU A 122 0.94 -0.73 -4.21
CA LEU A 122 -0.01 -0.36 -5.26
C LEU A 122 -1.32 -1.14 -5.09
N ARG A 123 -2.32 -0.48 -4.51
CA ARG A 123 -3.63 -1.07 -4.20
C ARG A 123 -4.74 -0.13 -4.65
N ALA A 124 -5.88 -0.67 -5.05
CA ALA A 124 -7.03 0.13 -5.38
C ALA A 124 -8.33 -0.50 -4.88
N PHE A 125 -9.30 0.34 -4.58
CA PHE A 125 -10.64 -0.03 -4.16
C PHE A 125 -11.61 1.14 -4.38
N THR A 126 -12.91 0.93 -4.28
CA THR A 126 -13.89 2.02 -4.40
C THR A 126 -14.13 2.70 -3.05
N THR A 127 -14.50 4.00 -3.08
CA THR A 127 -14.63 4.85 -1.89
C THR A 127 -15.61 4.34 -0.85
N ASN A 128 -16.58 3.51 -1.22
CA ASN A 128 -17.49 2.86 -0.27
C ASN A 128 -16.81 1.89 0.68
N MET A 129 -15.58 1.42 0.36
CA MET A 129 -14.78 0.58 1.26
C MET A 129 -13.99 1.39 2.29
N ILE A 130 -13.92 2.73 2.18
CA ILE A 130 -13.17 3.57 3.12
C ILE A 130 -13.58 3.35 4.58
N PRO A 131 -14.87 3.30 4.95
CA PRO A 131 -15.27 3.06 6.34
C PRO A 131 -14.73 1.75 6.92
N PHE A 132 -14.60 0.72 6.09
CA PHE A 132 -13.96 -0.53 6.45
C PHE A 132 -12.45 -0.36 6.62
N MET A 133 -11.78 0.28 5.65
CA MET A 133 -10.33 0.51 5.67
C MET A 133 -9.88 1.32 6.90
N LEU A 134 -10.69 2.28 7.35
CA LEU A 134 -10.40 3.09 8.53
C LEU A 134 -10.48 2.32 9.86
N LYS A 135 -11.25 1.22 9.93
CA LYS A 135 -11.38 0.39 11.13
C LYS A 135 -10.22 -0.59 11.31
N ILE A 136 -9.45 -0.86 10.26
CA ILE A 136 -8.34 -1.82 10.28
C ILE A 136 -7.25 -1.31 11.22
N GLU A 137 -6.77 -2.17 12.11
CA GLU A 137 -5.71 -1.84 13.05
C GLU A 137 -4.35 -1.66 12.36
N GLY A 138 -3.44 -0.94 13.03
CA GLY A 138 -2.10 -0.66 12.56
C GLY A 138 -1.90 0.80 12.16
N GLN A 139 -0.69 1.29 12.39
CA GLN A 139 -0.29 2.66 12.07
C GLN A 139 0.94 2.70 11.16
N ARG A 140 1.71 1.60 11.10
CA ARG A 140 2.94 1.52 10.32
C ARG A 140 2.80 0.51 9.17
N TYR A 141 3.84 -0.25 8.87
CA TYR A 141 3.86 -1.22 7.76
C TYR A 141 2.91 -2.41 7.98
N GLU A 142 2.59 -2.74 9.23
CA GLU A 142 1.63 -3.79 9.57
C GLU A 142 0.22 -3.49 9.05
N TYR A 143 -0.15 -2.22 8.91
CA TYR A 143 -1.46 -1.81 8.41
C TYR A 143 -1.78 -2.41 7.04
N GLU A 144 -0.80 -2.43 6.13
CA GLU A 144 -1.01 -2.97 4.78
C GLU A 144 -1.22 -4.49 4.78
N MET A 145 -0.57 -5.20 5.70
CA MET A 145 -0.81 -6.64 5.88
C MET A 145 -2.17 -6.88 6.54
N ASN A 146 -2.51 -6.12 7.57
CA ASN A 146 -3.82 -6.20 8.22
C ASN A 146 -4.95 -5.87 7.23
N MET A 147 -4.75 -4.85 6.36
CA MET A 147 -5.69 -4.54 5.29
C MET A 147 -5.93 -5.77 4.39
N LEU A 148 -4.89 -6.47 4.00
CA LEU A 148 -4.99 -7.65 3.15
C LEU A 148 -5.71 -8.79 3.87
N LEU A 149 -5.37 -9.03 5.14
CA LEU A 149 -5.97 -10.08 5.97
C LEU A 149 -7.46 -9.80 6.25
N GLU A 150 -7.80 -8.60 6.68
CA GLU A 150 -9.19 -8.26 6.99
C GLU A 150 -10.04 -8.18 5.70
N ALA A 151 -9.51 -7.58 4.63
CA ALA A 151 -10.24 -7.54 3.36
C ALA A 151 -10.50 -8.94 2.79
N SER A 152 -9.59 -9.91 2.98
CA SER A 152 -9.80 -11.29 2.50
C SER A 152 -11.01 -12.00 3.11
N LYS A 153 -11.51 -11.52 4.27
CA LYS A 153 -12.67 -12.07 4.95
C LYS A 153 -14.00 -11.53 4.40
N GLU A 154 -13.98 -10.31 3.86
CA GLU A 154 -15.21 -9.60 3.47
C GLU A 154 -15.30 -9.27 1.98
N TYR A 155 -14.16 -9.17 1.30
CA TYR A 155 -14.08 -8.71 -0.08
C TYR A 155 -13.24 -9.63 -0.95
N PRO A 156 -13.63 -9.86 -2.22
CA PRO A 156 -12.76 -10.51 -3.17
C PRO A 156 -11.47 -9.70 -3.39
N ILE A 157 -10.36 -10.42 -3.54
CA ILE A 157 -9.06 -9.82 -3.87
C ILE A 157 -8.70 -10.21 -5.29
N LEU A 158 -8.39 -9.23 -6.13
CA LEU A 158 -7.93 -9.43 -7.50
C LEU A 158 -6.51 -8.90 -7.67
N GLU A 159 -5.71 -9.59 -8.44
CA GLU A 159 -4.35 -9.18 -8.79
C GLU A 159 -4.29 -8.71 -10.24
N VAL A 160 -3.63 -7.57 -10.45
CA VAL A 160 -3.26 -7.04 -11.77
C VAL A 160 -1.75 -7.13 -11.87
N PRO A 161 -1.20 -7.91 -12.80
CA PRO A 161 0.24 -7.98 -12.99
C PRO A 161 0.82 -6.61 -13.34
N ILE A 162 1.85 -6.19 -12.61
CA ILE A 162 2.56 -4.92 -12.85
C ILE A 162 4.04 -5.17 -13.10
N GLU A 163 4.69 -4.22 -13.75
CA GLU A 163 6.12 -4.27 -13.94
C GLU A 163 6.85 -3.96 -12.63
N THR A 164 7.93 -4.70 -12.40
CA THR A 164 8.79 -4.44 -11.24
C THR A 164 9.90 -3.49 -11.64
N VAL A 165 9.92 -2.31 -11.03
CA VAL A 165 11.01 -1.33 -11.21
C VAL A 165 11.89 -1.36 -9.96
N TYR A 166 13.16 -1.70 -10.14
CA TYR A 166 14.16 -1.62 -9.07
C TYR A 166 15.03 -0.38 -9.29
N ILE A 167 14.99 0.54 -8.34
CA ILE A 167 15.82 1.74 -8.33
C ILE A 167 16.93 1.50 -7.31
N ASN A 168 18.21 1.56 -7.74
CA ASN A 168 19.39 1.41 -6.88
C ASN A 168 19.33 0.17 -5.96
N ASP A 169 19.02 -1.01 -6.50
CA ASP A 169 18.94 -2.29 -5.76
C ASP A 169 18.12 -2.24 -4.44
N ASN A 170 17.13 -1.32 -4.37
CA ASN A 170 16.29 -1.07 -3.19
C ASN A 170 17.03 -0.53 -1.95
N GLU A 171 18.15 0.15 -2.11
CA GLU A 171 18.87 0.80 -0.99
C GLU A 171 18.01 1.82 -0.23
N GLY A 172 16.96 2.37 -0.86
CA GLY A 172 16.00 3.31 -0.25
C GLY A 172 14.87 2.67 0.55
N SER A 173 14.81 1.35 0.66
CA SER A 173 13.73 0.69 1.41
C SER A 173 13.90 0.86 2.93
N HIS A 174 13.01 1.60 3.57
CA HIS A 174 12.94 1.76 5.02
C HIS A 174 12.35 0.54 5.75
N PHE A 175 11.92 -0.48 5.02
CA PHE A 175 11.42 -1.74 5.60
C PHE A 175 12.55 -2.51 6.30
N ARG A 176 12.36 -2.77 7.60
CA ARG A 176 13.28 -3.56 8.44
C ARG A 176 12.76 -5.00 8.55
N PRO A 177 13.26 -5.98 7.76
CA PRO A 177 12.64 -7.30 7.61
C PRO A 177 12.41 -8.05 8.92
N VAL A 178 13.30 -7.91 9.88
CA VAL A 178 13.20 -8.60 11.17
C VAL A 178 12.19 -7.92 12.08
N ARG A 179 12.29 -6.60 12.25
CA ARG A 179 11.42 -5.86 13.17
C ARG A 179 9.99 -5.74 12.66
N ASP A 180 9.85 -5.36 11.39
CA ASP A 180 8.54 -5.20 10.78
C ASP A 180 7.89 -6.56 10.49
N GLY A 181 8.70 -7.57 10.18
CA GLY A 181 8.27 -8.96 10.09
C GLY A 181 7.76 -9.53 11.41
N LEU A 182 8.42 -9.22 12.54
CA LEU A 182 7.96 -9.61 13.88
C LEU A 182 6.67 -8.89 14.28
N MET A 183 6.48 -7.63 13.89
CA MET A 183 5.21 -6.91 14.13
C MET A 183 4.06 -7.53 13.31
N ILE A 184 4.32 -7.87 12.06
CA ILE A 184 3.36 -8.61 11.23
C ILE A 184 3.05 -9.97 11.87
N TYR A 185 4.06 -10.69 12.35
CA TYR A 185 3.88 -12.00 12.98
C TYR A 185 3.06 -11.93 14.28
N LYS A 186 3.30 -10.91 15.10
CA LYS A 186 2.59 -10.71 16.37
C LYS A 186 1.11 -10.37 16.20
N ASN A 187 0.71 -9.84 15.03
CA ASN A 187 -0.69 -9.55 14.70
C ASN A 187 -1.39 -10.74 13.99
N ILE A 188 -0.64 -11.77 13.62
CA ILE A 188 -1.15 -12.98 12.96
C ILE A 188 -1.51 -14.07 13.99
N PHE A 189 -0.87 -14.08 15.14
CA PHE A 189 -1.06 -15.00 16.26
C PHE A 189 -1.35 -14.25 17.56
#